data_4c0e96bcc9501cc1f2f9ed06fcc802c3
#
_entry.id   4c0e96bcc9501cc1f2f9ed06fcc802c3
#
_cell.length_a   1.000
_cell.length_b   1.000
_cell.length_c   1.000
_cell.angle_alpha   90.00
_cell.angle_beta   90.00
_cell.angle_gamma   90.00
#
_symmetry.space_group_name_H-M   'P 1'
#
loop_
_entity.id
_entity.type
_entity.pdbx_description
1 polymer ?
#
loop_
_entity_poly.entity_id
_entity_poly.type
_entity_poly.pdbx_seq_one_letter_code
_entity_poly.pdbx_strand_id
1 'polypeptide(L)'
;HIEAMTALRTANAARNRAALLDTLGGRVPLAAHDDWCAAEVARNHADGIRVSEFPVNHEAARAARAHGMDVIVGAPNLVRGGSHSGNVAAIDLVREGLADCIASDYVPPAMLEAAWRLGLGEGIGLPAAIALVTANPARMALLDDRGRLEPGLRADMVRVRPLPASLAPAGTALPMVRSVWLAGERIA
;
A
#
# COMPACT_ATOMS: atom_id res chain seq x y z
N HIS A 1 15.49 23.88 19.43
CA HIS A 1 15.68 22.43 19.19
C HIS A 1 15.23 22.02 17.79
N ILE A 2 14.02 22.41 17.34
CA ILE A 2 13.48 22.09 16.01
C ILE A 2 14.38 22.67 14.91
N GLU A 3 14.78 23.94 14.99
CA GLU A 3 15.66 24.60 14.02
C GLU A 3 17.01 23.89 13.89
N ALA A 4 17.63 23.52 15.03
CA ALA A 4 18.90 22.79 15.02
C ALA A 4 18.76 21.40 14.38
N MET A 5 17.67 20.69 14.67
CA MET A 5 17.39 19.39 14.04
C MET A 5 17.12 19.51 12.53
N THR A 6 16.38 20.55 12.11
CA THR A 6 16.13 20.82 10.69
C THR A 6 17.43 21.13 9.95
N ALA A 7 18.28 21.97 10.51
CA ALA A 7 19.59 22.29 9.93
C ALA A 7 20.48 21.04 9.79
N LEU A 8 20.50 20.18 10.81
CA LEU A 8 21.26 18.93 10.82
C LEU A 8 20.73 17.94 9.76
N ARG A 9 19.42 17.83 9.62
CA ARG A 9 18.79 17.01 8.58
C ARG A 9 19.12 17.51 7.19
N THR A 10 18.97 18.79 6.94
CA THR A 10 19.27 19.42 5.65
C THR A 10 20.74 19.22 5.27
N ALA A 11 21.67 19.44 6.20
CA ALA A 11 23.11 19.29 5.96
C ALA A 11 23.53 17.85 5.63
N ASN A 12 22.80 16.85 6.15
CA ASN A 12 23.17 15.43 5.98
C ASN A 12 22.30 14.67 4.97
N ALA A 13 21.17 15.21 4.53
CA ALA A 13 20.18 14.50 3.72
C ALA A 13 20.78 13.90 2.45
N ALA A 14 21.52 14.68 1.67
CA ALA A 14 22.13 14.21 0.41
C ALA A 14 23.14 13.09 0.65
N ARG A 15 24.01 13.25 1.67
CA ARG A 15 25.02 12.23 2.02
C ARG A 15 24.38 10.93 2.49
N ASN A 16 23.37 11.04 3.37
CA ASN A 16 22.69 9.88 3.91
C ASN A 16 21.89 9.15 2.82
N ARG A 17 21.24 9.89 1.92
CA ARG A 17 20.56 9.32 0.75
C ARG A 17 21.55 8.56 -0.15
N ALA A 18 22.67 9.18 -0.49
CA ALA A 18 23.69 8.53 -1.32
C ALA A 18 24.23 7.24 -0.68
N ALA A 19 24.53 7.26 0.62
CA ALA A 19 25.00 6.08 1.34
C ALA A 19 23.93 4.95 1.38
N LEU A 20 22.65 5.32 1.54
CA LEU A 20 21.55 4.35 1.51
C LEU A 20 21.42 3.72 0.11
N LEU A 21 21.45 4.52 -0.95
CA LEU A 21 21.36 4.05 -2.32
C LEU A 21 22.56 3.16 -2.71
N ASP A 22 23.76 3.52 -2.28
CA ASP A 22 24.98 2.73 -2.49
C ASP A 22 24.90 1.36 -1.77
N THR A 23 24.33 1.35 -0.57
CA THR A 23 24.24 0.15 0.26
C THR A 23 23.12 -0.80 -0.20
N LEU A 24 21.95 -0.28 -0.54
CA LEU A 24 20.72 -1.04 -0.76
C LEU A 24 20.25 -1.03 -2.22
N GLY A 25 20.69 -0.07 -3.03
CA GLY A 25 20.27 0.07 -4.43
C GLY A 25 20.53 -1.19 -5.24
N GLY A 26 19.51 -1.65 -5.96
CA GLY A 26 19.56 -2.88 -6.75
C GLY A 26 19.57 -4.20 -5.96
N ARG A 27 19.61 -4.15 -4.61
CA ARG A 27 19.62 -5.35 -3.76
C ARG A 27 18.23 -5.66 -3.20
N VAL A 28 17.47 -4.63 -2.92
CA VAL A 28 16.09 -4.71 -2.40
C VAL A 28 15.23 -3.65 -3.07
N PRO A 29 13.90 -3.86 -3.19
CA PRO A 29 12.99 -2.80 -3.60
C PRO A 29 13.07 -1.61 -2.63
N LEU A 30 13.18 -0.41 -3.17
CA LEU A 30 13.20 0.83 -2.40
C LEU A 30 11.91 1.60 -2.62
N ALA A 31 11.38 2.18 -1.54
CA ALA A 31 10.20 3.05 -1.56
C ALA A 31 10.58 4.48 -1.13
N ALA A 32 9.97 5.47 -1.80
CA ALA A 32 9.89 6.84 -1.32
C ALA A 32 8.60 7.00 -0.53
N HIS A 33 8.57 7.92 0.42
CA HIS A 33 7.42 8.17 1.28
C HIS A 33 7.02 9.64 1.21
N ASP A 34 5.68 9.89 1.11
CA ASP A 34 5.11 11.24 1.06
C ASP A 34 5.58 12.08 -0.15
N ASP A 35 5.74 11.47 -1.31
CA ASP A 35 6.05 12.20 -2.54
C ASP A 35 5.01 13.31 -2.76
N TRP A 36 5.48 14.55 -3.03
CA TRP A 36 4.60 15.72 -3.07
C TRP A 36 4.53 16.44 -4.42
N CYS A 37 5.47 16.16 -5.35
CA CYS A 37 5.44 16.74 -6.69
C CYS A 37 6.12 15.84 -7.74
N ALA A 38 5.82 16.09 -9.01
CA ALA A 38 6.37 15.32 -10.12
C ALA A 38 7.91 15.36 -10.19
N ALA A 39 8.54 16.48 -9.84
CA ALA A 39 10.00 16.62 -9.86
C ALA A 39 10.68 15.73 -8.80
N GLU A 40 10.07 15.58 -7.63
CA GLU A 40 10.56 14.68 -6.59
C GLU A 40 10.42 13.21 -7.00
N VAL A 41 9.27 12.83 -7.53
CA VAL A 41 9.03 11.48 -8.07
C VAL A 41 10.04 11.14 -9.18
N ALA A 42 10.27 12.05 -10.11
CA ALA A 42 11.26 11.85 -11.19
C ALA A 42 12.67 11.62 -10.63
N ARG A 43 13.08 12.40 -9.62
CA ARG A 43 14.35 12.20 -8.91
C ARG A 43 14.41 10.84 -8.21
N ASN A 44 13.35 10.47 -7.49
CA ASN A 44 13.27 9.17 -6.81
C ASN A 44 13.38 8.02 -7.80
N HIS A 45 12.67 8.11 -8.94
CA HIS A 45 12.77 7.13 -10.01
C HIS A 45 14.18 7.03 -10.60
N ALA A 46 14.83 8.18 -10.85
CA ALA A 46 16.21 8.22 -11.37
C ALA A 46 17.22 7.56 -10.41
N ASP A 47 17.00 7.66 -9.11
CA ASP A 47 17.79 6.99 -8.06
C ASP A 47 17.47 5.49 -7.90
N GLY A 48 16.62 4.92 -8.75
CA GLY A 48 16.27 3.50 -8.72
C GLY A 48 15.16 3.13 -7.76
N ILE A 49 14.50 4.10 -7.13
CA ILE A 49 13.31 3.85 -6.29
C ILE A 49 12.14 3.48 -7.20
N ARG A 50 11.40 2.45 -6.86
CA ARG A 50 10.32 1.89 -7.70
C ARG A 50 8.96 1.93 -7.04
N VAL A 51 8.86 2.41 -5.82
CA VAL A 51 7.61 2.48 -5.04
C VAL A 51 7.44 3.90 -4.51
N SER A 52 6.25 4.48 -4.70
CA SER A 52 5.80 5.73 -4.10
C SER A 52 4.77 5.38 -3.02
N GLU A 53 5.17 5.49 -1.76
CA GLU A 53 4.31 5.20 -0.61
C GLU A 53 3.67 6.48 -0.12
N PHE A 54 2.34 6.49 -0.09
CA PHE A 54 1.50 7.60 0.38
C PHE A 54 1.75 8.93 -0.35
N PRO A 55 1.73 8.98 -1.70
CA PRO A 55 1.83 10.25 -2.40
C PRO A 55 0.76 11.22 -1.88
N VAL A 56 1.15 12.45 -1.58
CA VAL A 56 0.28 13.38 -0.84
C VAL A 56 -0.80 14.03 -1.70
N ASN A 57 -0.69 13.93 -3.03
CA ASN A 57 -1.64 14.53 -3.98
C ASN A 57 -1.71 13.74 -5.30
N HIS A 58 -2.66 14.12 -6.15
CA HIS A 58 -2.83 13.49 -7.47
C HIS A 58 -1.64 13.70 -8.41
N GLU A 59 -0.94 14.84 -8.33
CA GLU A 59 0.23 15.11 -9.18
C GLU A 59 1.32 14.08 -8.94
N ALA A 60 1.70 13.87 -7.68
CA ALA A 60 2.72 12.89 -7.30
C ALA A 60 2.31 11.46 -7.68
N ALA A 61 1.06 11.07 -7.42
CA ALA A 61 0.55 9.75 -7.77
C ALA A 61 0.57 9.50 -9.30
N ARG A 62 0.12 10.46 -10.10
CA ARG A 62 0.17 10.37 -11.57
C ARG A 62 1.60 10.33 -12.11
N ALA A 63 2.50 11.14 -11.53
CA ALA A 63 3.91 11.11 -11.89
C ALA A 63 4.55 9.75 -11.58
N ALA A 64 4.28 9.17 -10.41
CA ALA A 64 4.74 7.83 -10.05
C ALA A 64 4.28 6.78 -11.07
N ARG A 65 2.99 6.78 -11.44
CA ARG A 65 2.44 5.88 -12.46
C ARG A 65 3.07 6.11 -13.85
N ALA A 66 3.29 7.35 -14.25
CA ALA A 66 3.94 7.69 -15.52
C ALA A 66 5.38 7.15 -15.61
N HIS A 67 6.08 7.05 -14.49
CA HIS A 67 7.40 6.44 -14.37
C HIS A 67 7.36 4.92 -14.16
N GLY A 68 6.17 4.28 -14.12
CA GLY A 68 6.04 2.84 -13.86
C GLY A 68 6.35 2.44 -12.43
N MET A 69 6.30 3.39 -11.48
CA MET A 69 6.43 3.09 -10.07
C MET A 69 5.11 2.52 -9.52
N ASP A 70 5.20 1.59 -8.60
CA ASP A 70 4.03 1.12 -7.82
C ASP A 70 3.64 2.18 -6.78
N VAL A 71 2.34 2.38 -6.59
CA VAL A 71 1.79 3.35 -5.63
C VAL A 71 1.11 2.61 -4.48
N ILE A 72 1.51 2.91 -3.26
CA ILE A 72 0.89 2.38 -2.03
C ILE A 72 0.00 3.44 -1.41
N VAL A 73 -1.20 3.04 -0.99
CA VAL A 73 -2.12 3.88 -0.22
C VAL A 73 -2.42 3.29 1.15
N GLY A 74 -2.76 4.13 2.12
CA GLY A 74 -3.02 3.70 3.49
C GLY A 74 -4.44 3.16 3.71
N ALA A 75 -4.58 1.97 4.28
CA ALA A 75 -5.86 1.41 4.67
C ALA A 75 -6.68 2.31 5.62
N PRO A 76 -6.09 2.96 6.62
CA PRO A 76 -6.85 3.87 7.49
C PRO A 76 -7.49 5.04 6.75
N ASN A 77 -6.84 5.57 5.70
CA ASN A 77 -7.42 6.61 4.85
C ASN A 77 -8.67 6.09 4.12
N LEU A 78 -8.62 4.87 3.56
CA LEU A 78 -9.76 4.22 2.91
C LEU A 78 -10.91 3.94 3.87
N VAL A 79 -10.63 3.38 5.06
CA VAL A 79 -11.67 3.03 6.04
C VAL A 79 -12.34 4.26 6.62
N ARG A 80 -11.58 5.33 6.87
CA ARG A 80 -12.09 6.60 7.39
C ARG A 80 -12.83 7.42 6.33
N GLY A 81 -12.52 7.23 5.05
CA GLY A 81 -13.05 8.01 3.94
C GLY A 81 -12.31 9.31 3.67
N GLY A 82 -11.03 9.40 4.08
CA GLY A 82 -10.19 10.58 3.80
C GLY A 82 -8.90 10.62 4.61
N SER A 83 -8.00 11.53 4.23
CA SER A 83 -6.75 11.77 4.95
C SER A 83 -6.97 12.53 6.25
N HIS A 84 -6.22 12.17 7.30
CA HIS A 84 -6.19 12.95 8.55
C HIS A 84 -5.28 14.18 8.45
N SER A 85 -4.38 14.20 7.46
CA SER A 85 -3.39 15.26 7.25
C SER A 85 -3.79 16.27 6.16
N GLY A 86 -5.00 16.13 5.58
CA GLY A 86 -5.46 16.96 4.47
C GLY A 86 -4.86 16.59 3.11
N ASN A 87 -4.15 15.45 3.02
CA ASN A 87 -3.63 14.91 1.77
C ASN A 87 -4.77 14.30 0.92
N VAL A 88 -4.44 13.82 -0.28
CA VAL A 88 -5.40 13.17 -1.18
C VAL A 88 -6.14 12.01 -0.50
N ALA A 89 -7.42 11.87 -0.80
CA ALA A 89 -8.18 10.71 -0.36
C ALA A 89 -7.72 9.47 -1.13
N ALA A 90 -7.34 8.41 -0.40
CA ALA A 90 -6.86 7.16 -1.01
C ALA A 90 -7.90 6.53 -1.95
N ILE A 91 -9.19 6.72 -1.67
CA ILE A 91 -10.29 6.22 -2.52
C ILE A 91 -10.26 6.84 -3.92
N ASP A 92 -9.88 8.12 -4.04
CA ASP A 92 -9.82 8.78 -5.34
C ASP A 92 -8.66 8.21 -6.17
N LEU A 93 -7.52 7.96 -5.55
CA LEU A 93 -6.39 7.30 -6.22
C LEU A 93 -6.75 5.87 -6.68
N VAL A 94 -7.48 5.11 -5.88
CA VAL A 94 -7.95 3.77 -6.26
C VAL A 94 -8.95 3.83 -7.42
N ARG A 95 -9.93 4.74 -7.38
CA ARG A 95 -10.93 4.92 -8.46
C ARG A 95 -10.31 5.37 -9.78
N GLU A 96 -9.25 6.17 -9.72
CA GLU A 96 -8.49 6.62 -10.89
C GLU A 96 -7.50 5.56 -11.41
N GLY A 97 -7.38 4.39 -10.76
CA GLY A 97 -6.42 3.35 -11.13
C GLY A 97 -4.96 3.75 -10.86
N LEU A 98 -4.74 4.69 -9.95
CA LEU A 98 -3.41 5.19 -9.58
C LEU A 98 -2.79 4.43 -8.41
N ALA A 99 -3.56 3.65 -7.64
CA ALA A 99 -3.07 2.86 -6.53
C ALA A 99 -2.88 1.38 -6.92
N ASP A 100 -1.74 0.81 -6.55
CA ASP A 100 -1.40 -0.60 -6.80
C ASP A 100 -1.52 -1.46 -5.55
N CYS A 101 -1.21 -0.90 -4.38
CA CYS A 101 -1.17 -1.63 -3.12
C CYS A 101 -1.83 -0.84 -1.99
N ILE A 102 -2.29 -1.57 -0.99
CA ILE A 102 -2.79 -1.01 0.28
C ILE A 102 -1.87 -1.48 1.40
N ALA A 103 -1.35 -0.54 2.19
CA ALA A 103 -0.62 -0.84 3.42
C ALA A 103 -1.51 -0.65 4.65
N SER A 104 -1.26 -1.44 5.69
CA SER A 104 -2.00 -1.35 6.96
C SER A 104 -1.72 -0.06 7.73
N ASP A 105 -0.55 0.55 7.46
CA ASP A 105 -0.08 1.69 8.22
C ASP A 105 -0.11 1.37 9.74
N TYR A 106 -0.59 2.27 10.58
CA TYR A 106 -0.69 2.10 12.03
C TYR A 106 -1.94 1.32 12.51
N VAL A 107 -2.80 0.82 11.58
CA VAL A 107 -4.02 0.06 11.90
C VAL A 107 -4.03 -1.28 11.17
N PRO A 108 -3.32 -2.33 11.65
CA PRO A 108 -3.22 -3.62 10.97
C PRO A 108 -4.55 -4.23 10.49
N PRO A 109 -5.65 -4.22 11.28
CA PRO A 109 -6.92 -4.80 10.85
C PRO A 109 -7.60 -4.01 9.72
N ALA A 110 -7.26 -2.72 9.51
CA ALA A 110 -7.87 -1.89 8.48
C ALA A 110 -7.60 -2.37 7.05
N MET A 111 -6.50 -3.09 6.81
CA MET A 111 -6.10 -3.52 5.47
C MET A 111 -7.13 -4.44 4.82
N LEU A 112 -7.57 -5.48 5.52
CA LEU A 112 -8.61 -6.39 5.01
C LEU A 112 -9.96 -5.69 4.90
N GLU A 113 -10.30 -4.84 5.86
CA GLU A 113 -11.54 -4.04 5.85
C GLU A 113 -11.57 -3.09 4.66
N ALA A 114 -10.47 -2.39 4.37
CA ALA A 114 -10.35 -1.50 3.22
C ALA A 114 -10.58 -2.24 1.90
N ALA A 115 -9.87 -3.36 1.69
CA ALA A 115 -10.05 -4.18 0.48
C ALA A 115 -11.49 -4.72 0.35
N TRP A 116 -12.11 -5.12 1.47
CA TRP A 116 -13.47 -5.61 1.49
C TRP A 116 -14.50 -4.53 1.11
N ARG A 117 -14.36 -3.33 1.67
CA ARG A 117 -15.22 -2.17 1.35
C ARG A 117 -15.09 -1.77 -0.11
N LEU A 118 -13.87 -1.69 -0.65
CA LEU A 118 -13.61 -1.41 -2.06
C LEU A 118 -14.28 -2.44 -2.98
N GLY A 119 -14.17 -3.71 -2.63
CA GLY A 119 -14.70 -4.79 -3.45
C GLY A 119 -16.23 -4.89 -3.49
N LEU A 120 -16.92 -4.48 -2.44
CA LEU A 120 -18.36 -4.62 -2.30
C LEU A 120 -19.12 -3.29 -2.47
N GLY A 121 -18.53 -2.16 -2.12
CA GLY A 121 -19.21 -0.86 -2.05
C GLY A 121 -18.83 0.14 -3.15
N GLU A 122 -17.62 0.04 -3.70
CA GLU A 122 -17.06 1.09 -4.55
C GLU A 122 -17.02 0.74 -6.06
N GLY A 123 -17.66 -0.35 -6.44
CA GLY A 123 -17.75 -0.77 -7.85
C GLY A 123 -16.44 -1.31 -8.46
N ILE A 124 -15.38 -1.47 -7.66
CA ILE A 124 -14.07 -1.96 -8.12
C ILE A 124 -14.10 -3.48 -8.36
N GLY A 125 -14.96 -4.18 -7.65
CA GLY A 125 -15.08 -5.63 -7.68
C GLY A 125 -14.09 -6.31 -6.72
N LEU A 126 -14.58 -7.36 -6.05
CA LEU A 126 -13.84 -8.05 -4.99
C LEU A 126 -12.49 -8.61 -5.44
N PRO A 127 -12.34 -9.25 -6.61
CA PRO A 127 -11.04 -9.76 -7.05
C PRO A 127 -9.97 -8.66 -7.20
N ALA A 128 -10.33 -7.52 -7.81
CA ALA A 128 -9.41 -6.40 -7.99
C ALA A 128 -9.04 -5.75 -6.65
N ALA A 129 -10.02 -5.57 -5.76
CA ALA A 129 -9.77 -5.00 -4.44
C ALA A 129 -8.87 -5.92 -3.57
N ILE A 130 -9.08 -7.23 -3.63
CA ILE A 130 -8.22 -8.20 -2.90
C ILE A 130 -6.81 -8.25 -3.50
N ALA A 131 -6.65 -8.06 -4.80
CA ALA A 131 -5.32 -8.01 -5.43
C ALA A 131 -4.46 -6.88 -4.85
N LEU A 132 -5.05 -5.74 -4.41
CA LEU A 132 -4.33 -4.63 -3.78
C LEU A 132 -3.67 -5.00 -2.45
N VAL A 133 -4.08 -6.10 -1.82
CA VAL A 133 -3.52 -6.59 -0.53
C VAL A 133 -2.89 -7.98 -0.65
N THR A 134 -2.81 -8.55 -1.86
CA THR A 134 -2.28 -9.91 -2.09
C THR A 134 -1.32 -9.97 -3.27
N ALA A 135 -1.80 -10.13 -4.49
CA ALA A 135 -0.98 -10.33 -5.69
C ALA A 135 -0.10 -9.12 -6.00
N ASN A 136 -0.64 -7.91 -5.88
CA ASN A 136 0.12 -6.70 -6.20
C ASN A 136 1.28 -6.44 -5.22
N PRO A 137 1.08 -6.47 -3.88
CA PRO A 137 2.21 -6.33 -2.96
C PRO A 137 3.21 -7.49 -3.06
N ALA A 138 2.79 -8.72 -3.37
CA ALA A 138 3.73 -9.81 -3.62
C ALA A 138 4.62 -9.50 -4.83
N ARG A 139 4.05 -9.08 -5.96
CA ARG A 139 4.78 -8.65 -7.15
C ARG A 139 5.72 -7.48 -6.85
N MET A 140 5.24 -6.45 -6.16
CA MET A 140 6.02 -5.27 -5.77
C MET A 140 7.22 -5.64 -4.90
N ALA A 141 7.06 -6.62 -4.01
CA ALA A 141 8.12 -7.13 -3.14
C ALA A 141 9.00 -8.21 -3.80
N LEU A 142 8.81 -8.48 -5.10
CA LEU A 142 9.53 -9.51 -5.86
C LEU A 142 9.36 -10.93 -5.29
N LEU A 143 8.15 -11.23 -4.78
CA LEU A 143 7.78 -12.55 -4.24
C LEU A 143 6.95 -13.30 -5.29
N ASP A 144 7.59 -14.22 -6.01
CA ASP A 144 6.97 -14.93 -7.12
C ASP A 144 6.17 -16.16 -6.69
N ASP A 145 6.40 -16.63 -5.47
CA ASP A 145 5.85 -17.88 -4.94
C ASP A 145 4.50 -17.74 -4.22
N ARG A 146 3.94 -16.54 -4.12
CA ARG A 146 2.73 -16.24 -3.33
C ARG A 146 1.89 -15.07 -3.91
N GLY A 147 0.83 -14.70 -3.19
CA GLY A 147 -0.06 -13.57 -3.52
C GLY A 147 -1.30 -13.96 -4.32
N ARG A 148 -1.39 -15.19 -4.84
CA ARG A 148 -2.55 -15.72 -5.56
C ARG A 148 -2.74 -17.21 -5.30
N LEU A 149 -3.94 -17.71 -5.50
CA LEU A 149 -4.27 -19.14 -5.37
C LEU A 149 -4.06 -19.81 -6.73
N GLU A 150 -2.92 -20.49 -6.89
CA GLU A 150 -2.52 -21.15 -8.13
C GLU A 150 -1.71 -22.41 -7.77
N PRO A 151 -1.93 -23.55 -8.48
CA PRO A 151 -1.15 -24.76 -8.26
C PRO A 151 0.36 -24.51 -8.43
N GLY A 152 1.15 -25.00 -7.49
CA GLY A 152 2.62 -24.82 -7.48
C GLY A 152 3.09 -23.61 -6.66
N LEU A 153 2.21 -22.69 -6.29
CA LEU A 153 2.56 -21.59 -5.39
C LEU A 153 2.44 -22.00 -3.92
N ARG A 154 3.09 -21.23 -3.07
CA ARG A 154 3.01 -21.38 -1.63
C ARG A 154 1.57 -21.20 -1.14
N ALA A 155 1.09 -22.14 -0.35
CA ALA A 155 -0.27 -22.18 0.15
C ALA A 155 -0.46 -21.26 1.37
N ASP A 156 -0.26 -19.95 1.17
CA ASP A 156 -0.60 -18.91 2.15
C ASP A 156 -2.04 -18.44 1.86
N MET A 157 -2.96 -18.74 2.75
CA MET A 157 -4.40 -18.51 2.50
C MET A 157 -5.10 -17.97 3.72
N VAL A 158 -6.09 -17.12 3.48
CA VAL A 158 -6.99 -16.62 4.51
C VAL A 158 -8.43 -16.88 4.08
N ARG A 159 -9.21 -17.56 4.92
CA ARG A 159 -10.65 -17.72 4.71
C ARG A 159 -11.41 -16.63 5.44
N VAL A 160 -12.18 -15.87 4.69
CA VAL A 160 -12.95 -14.72 5.18
C VAL A 160 -14.45 -14.98 4.97
N ARG A 161 -15.27 -14.51 5.91
CA ARG A 161 -16.73 -14.42 5.77
C ARG A 161 -17.19 -13.01 6.08
N PRO A 162 -18.33 -12.57 5.51
CA PRO A 162 -18.98 -11.38 6.03
C PRO A 162 -19.36 -11.58 7.48
N LEU A 163 -19.21 -10.54 8.29
CA LEU A 163 -19.74 -10.50 9.65
C LEU A 163 -21.27 -10.58 9.59
N PRO A 164 -21.93 -11.41 10.44
CA PRO A 164 -23.38 -11.44 10.51
C PRO A 164 -23.98 -10.04 10.68
N ALA A 165 -25.07 -9.74 9.97
CA ALA A 165 -25.70 -8.42 10.00
C ALA A 165 -26.15 -7.99 11.42
N SER A 166 -26.44 -8.94 12.30
CA SER A 166 -26.76 -8.68 13.70
C SER A 166 -25.57 -8.16 14.53
N LEU A 167 -24.34 -8.34 14.05
CA LEU A 167 -23.10 -7.94 14.72
C LEU A 167 -22.38 -6.81 13.98
N ALA A 168 -22.79 -6.49 12.75
CA ALA A 168 -22.21 -5.42 11.97
C ALA A 168 -22.96 -4.10 12.20
N PRO A 169 -22.29 -2.95 12.19
CA PRO A 169 -22.98 -1.67 12.15
C PRO A 169 -23.95 -1.61 10.96
N ALA A 170 -25.10 -0.96 11.15
CA ALA A 170 -26.14 -0.89 10.12
C ALA A 170 -25.56 -0.39 8.79
N GLY A 171 -25.85 -1.12 7.70
CA GLY A 171 -25.39 -0.78 6.36
C GLY A 171 -23.91 -1.11 6.06
N THR A 172 -23.19 -1.78 6.97
CA THR A 172 -21.79 -2.18 6.73
C THR A 172 -21.66 -3.69 6.56
N ALA A 173 -20.86 -4.10 5.56
CA ALA A 173 -20.38 -5.47 5.42
C ALA A 173 -18.92 -5.51 5.86
N LEU A 174 -18.64 -6.06 7.04
CA LEU A 174 -17.28 -6.19 7.55
C LEU A 174 -16.74 -7.61 7.32
N PRO A 175 -15.46 -7.76 7.02
CA PRO A 175 -14.83 -9.07 6.87
C PRO A 175 -14.50 -9.68 8.24
N MET A 176 -14.71 -10.99 8.37
CA MET A 176 -14.31 -11.76 9.53
C MET A 176 -13.39 -12.90 9.09
N VAL A 177 -12.14 -12.91 9.56
CA VAL A 177 -11.20 -14.01 9.35
C VAL A 177 -11.70 -15.24 10.09
N ARG A 178 -11.73 -16.38 9.40
CA ARG A 178 -12.20 -17.67 9.94
C ARG A 178 -11.10 -18.70 10.03
N SER A 179 -10.11 -18.63 9.18
CA SER A 179 -8.96 -19.53 9.20
C SER A 179 -7.81 -18.91 8.44
N VAL A 180 -6.59 -19.20 8.88
CA VAL A 180 -5.35 -18.77 8.25
C VAL A 180 -4.47 -19.98 8.02
N TRP A 181 -3.87 -20.10 6.84
CA TRP A 181 -2.88 -21.10 6.50
C TRP A 181 -1.58 -20.40 6.10
N LEU A 182 -0.47 -20.95 6.57
CA LEU A 182 0.88 -20.55 6.21
C LEU A 182 1.61 -21.78 5.63
N ALA A 183 2.03 -21.68 4.39
CA ALA A 183 2.65 -22.77 3.64
C ALA A 183 1.85 -24.10 3.69
N GLY A 184 0.51 -23.99 3.68
CA GLY A 184 -0.41 -25.14 3.74
C GLY A 184 -0.78 -25.60 5.15
N GLU A 185 -0.09 -25.16 6.18
CA GLU A 185 -0.40 -25.47 7.57
C GLU A 185 -1.41 -24.47 8.14
N ARG A 186 -2.48 -24.97 8.75
CA ARG A 186 -3.46 -24.12 9.42
C ARG A 186 -2.91 -23.61 10.74
N ILE A 187 -2.81 -22.29 10.89
CA ILE A 187 -2.27 -21.60 12.08
C ILE A 187 -3.33 -20.83 12.89
N ALA A 188 -4.51 -20.63 12.36
CA ALA A 188 -5.66 -20.01 13.04
C ALA A 188 -7.02 -20.43 12.42
#